data_3076cd2bc4e46ff0cb1ac6e16795564e
#
_entry.id   3076cd2bc4e46ff0cb1ac6e16795564e
#
_cell.length_a   1.000
_cell.length_b   1.000
_cell.length_c   1.000
_cell.angle_alpha   90.00
_cell.angle_beta   90.00
_cell.angle_gamma   90.00
#
_symmetry.space_group_name_H-M   'P 1'
#
loop_
_entity.id
_entity.type
_entity.pdbx_description
1 polymer ?
#
loop_
_entity_poly.entity_id
_entity_poly.type
_entity_poly.pdbx_seq_one_letter_code
_entity_poly.pdbx_strand_id
1 'polypeptide(L)'
;MEVREGKGDAGFTALRGSLQVFLQTLDLLNLFIAVMFIISLSDYNQVLWEDETTNRMLEAEKLFGDMLNNVFFRETPFIVFFNKWDLFQDKLKEVPLTEAYKEYTVPKDANNDEAKEKHAL
;
A
#
# COMPACT_ATOMS: atom_id res chain seq x y z
N MET A 1 10.50 0.22 -6.05
CA MET A 1 10.03 0.73 -7.36
C MET A 1 9.00 1.81 -7.08
N GLU A 2 9.33 3.03 -7.38
CA GLU A 2 8.42 4.15 -7.25
C GLU A 2 7.56 4.21 -8.51
N VAL A 3 6.27 3.91 -8.38
CA VAL A 3 5.32 4.10 -9.48
C VAL A 3 5.00 5.58 -9.53
N ARG A 4 5.62 6.32 -10.45
CA ARG A 4 5.21 7.69 -10.73
C ARG A 4 3.85 7.67 -11.39
N GLU A 5 2.91 8.27 -10.71
CA GLU A 5 1.52 8.40 -11.14
C GLU A 5 1.43 9.16 -12.47
N GLY A 6 1.02 8.47 -13.53
CA GLY A 6 0.63 9.10 -14.79
C GLY A 6 -0.74 9.77 -14.65
N LYS A 7 -1.04 10.72 -15.50
CA LYS A 7 -2.31 11.46 -15.48
C LYS A 7 -3.52 10.55 -15.76
N GLY A 8 -4.34 10.34 -14.71
CA GLY A 8 -5.66 9.71 -14.81
C GLY A 8 -5.63 8.16 -14.83
N ASP A 9 -6.81 7.55 -14.67
CA ASP A 9 -7.01 6.10 -14.64
C ASP A 9 -6.41 5.36 -15.85
N ALA A 10 -6.44 5.96 -17.03
CA ALA A 10 -5.86 5.39 -18.24
C ALA A 10 -4.34 5.22 -18.13
N GLY A 11 -3.64 6.19 -17.53
CA GLY A 11 -2.20 6.11 -17.31
C GLY A 11 -1.83 5.00 -16.32
N PHE A 12 -2.59 4.87 -15.24
CA PHE A 12 -2.39 3.84 -14.23
C PHE A 12 -2.67 2.44 -14.77
N THR A 13 -3.73 2.28 -15.56
CA THR A 13 -4.07 1.02 -16.23
C THR A 13 -3.01 0.62 -17.24
N ALA A 14 -2.49 1.56 -18.03
CA ALA A 14 -1.41 1.32 -18.98
C ALA A 14 -0.12 0.91 -18.25
N LEU A 15 0.19 1.53 -17.11
CA LEU A 15 1.34 1.20 -16.29
C LEU A 15 1.23 -0.22 -15.71
N ARG A 16 0.05 -0.62 -15.24
CA ARG A 16 -0.24 -1.99 -14.78
C ARG A 16 -0.04 -2.99 -15.91
N GLY A 17 -0.52 -2.69 -17.12
CA GLY A 17 -0.34 -3.55 -18.30
C GLY A 17 1.14 -3.74 -18.67
N SER A 18 1.91 -2.66 -18.71
CA SER A 18 3.35 -2.70 -18.97
C SER A 18 4.11 -3.46 -17.89
N LEU A 19 3.75 -3.25 -16.63
CA LEU A 19 4.32 -3.97 -15.51
C LEU A 19 4.02 -5.47 -15.61
N GLN A 20 2.79 -5.85 -15.96
CA GLN A 20 2.39 -7.25 -16.14
C GLN A 20 3.24 -7.95 -17.20
N VAL A 21 3.48 -7.32 -18.36
CA VAL A 21 4.34 -7.87 -19.42
C VAL A 21 5.78 -8.02 -18.95
N PHE A 22 6.30 -7.03 -18.23
CA PHE A 22 7.65 -7.07 -17.66
C PHE A 22 7.81 -8.22 -16.64
N LEU A 23 6.87 -8.36 -15.72
CA LEU A 23 6.84 -9.43 -14.72
C LEU A 23 6.76 -10.81 -15.38
N GLN A 24 5.93 -10.95 -16.40
CA GLN A 24 5.79 -12.19 -17.18
C GLN A 24 7.11 -12.57 -17.85
N THR A 25 7.83 -11.61 -18.41
CA THR A 25 9.14 -11.82 -19.02
C THR A 25 10.17 -12.29 -18.01
N LEU A 26 10.22 -11.67 -16.82
CA LEU A 26 11.13 -12.06 -15.74
C LEU A 26 10.82 -13.46 -15.19
N ASP A 27 9.55 -13.83 -15.11
CA ASP A 27 9.13 -15.16 -14.68
C ASP A 27 9.59 -16.23 -15.64
N LEU A 28 9.41 -16.02 -16.95
CA LEU A 28 9.91 -16.91 -18.01
C LEU A 28 11.42 -17.12 -17.93
N LEU A 29 12.17 -16.10 -17.50
CA LEU A 29 13.62 -16.15 -17.30
C LEU A 29 14.02 -16.70 -15.94
N ASN A 30 13.04 -17.02 -15.08
CA ASN A 30 13.26 -17.52 -13.72
C ASN A 30 14.17 -16.61 -12.87
N LEU A 31 13.96 -15.29 -13.00
CA LEU A 31 14.80 -14.26 -12.36
C LEU A 31 14.24 -13.76 -11.02
N PHE A 32 13.03 -14.14 -10.63
CA PHE A 32 12.44 -13.72 -9.36
C PHE A 32 13.06 -14.49 -8.19
N ILE A 33 13.70 -13.75 -7.29
CA ILE A 33 14.18 -14.27 -6.00
C ILE A 33 13.20 -13.89 -4.90
N ALA A 34 12.77 -12.64 -4.87
CA ALA A 34 11.82 -12.09 -3.91
C ALA A 34 11.17 -10.82 -4.45
N VAL A 35 10.00 -10.48 -3.95
CA VAL A 35 9.33 -9.21 -4.21
C VAL A 35 9.35 -8.38 -2.94
N MET A 36 9.80 -7.13 -3.03
CA MET A 36 9.75 -6.18 -1.95
C MET A 36 8.61 -5.19 -2.21
N PHE A 37 7.65 -5.14 -1.29
CA PHE A 37 6.53 -4.22 -1.35
C PHE A 37 6.65 -3.19 -0.23
N ILE A 38 6.73 -1.92 -0.60
CA ILE A 38 6.93 -0.82 0.36
C ILE A 38 5.65 -0.02 0.47
N ILE A 39 5.12 0.08 1.70
CA ILE A 39 3.92 0.84 2.02
C ILE A 39 4.30 2.05 2.86
N SER A 40 3.88 3.23 2.41
CA SER A 40 4.00 4.46 3.20
C SER A 40 2.83 4.56 4.17
N LEU A 41 3.09 4.30 5.44
CA LEU A 41 2.06 4.35 6.49
C LEU A 41 1.48 5.76 6.68
N SER A 42 2.28 6.79 6.44
CA SER A 42 1.85 8.18 6.59
C SER A 42 0.81 8.64 5.56
N ASP A 43 0.57 7.84 4.53
CA ASP A 43 -0.37 8.18 3.45
C ASP A 43 -1.82 7.70 3.73
N TYR A 44 -2.11 7.19 4.93
CA TYR A 44 -3.43 6.64 5.26
C TYR A 44 -4.58 7.64 5.16
N ASN A 45 -4.31 8.93 5.26
CA ASN A 45 -5.29 10.01 5.14
C ASN A 45 -5.18 10.77 3.81
N GLN A 46 -4.43 10.26 2.83
CA GLN A 46 -4.22 10.92 1.55
C GLN A 46 -5.00 10.21 0.44
N VAL A 47 -5.39 11.00 -0.56
CA VAL A 47 -6.08 10.49 -1.75
C VAL A 47 -5.12 10.49 -2.95
N LEU A 48 -5.48 9.73 -3.98
CA LEU A 48 -4.72 9.70 -5.22
C LEU A 48 -4.80 11.06 -5.91
N TRP A 49 -3.70 11.48 -6.49
CA TRP A 49 -3.63 12.73 -7.24
C TRP A 49 -4.59 12.73 -8.45
N GLU A 50 -4.80 11.55 -9.06
CA GLU A 50 -5.58 11.42 -10.28
C GLU A 50 -7.08 11.53 -10.06
N ASP A 51 -7.60 11.05 -8.94
CA ASP A 51 -9.05 10.97 -8.74
C ASP A 51 -9.56 11.69 -7.49
N GLU A 52 -8.68 12.17 -6.62
CA GLU A 52 -9.00 12.92 -5.39
C GLU A 52 -10.02 12.23 -4.45
N THR A 53 -10.43 11.01 -4.74
CA THR A 53 -11.43 10.25 -3.96
C THR A 53 -10.90 8.93 -3.42
N THR A 54 -10.00 8.27 -4.16
CA THR A 54 -9.43 6.98 -3.75
C THR A 54 -8.32 7.20 -2.72
N ASN A 55 -8.47 6.58 -1.56
CA ASN A 55 -7.45 6.62 -0.52
C ASN A 55 -6.19 5.87 -0.94
N ARG A 56 -5.03 6.47 -0.75
CA ARG A 56 -3.72 5.90 -1.15
C ARG A 56 -3.39 4.61 -0.42
N MET A 57 -3.70 4.51 0.85
CA MET A 57 -3.44 3.30 1.64
C MET A 57 -4.31 2.14 1.15
N LEU A 58 -5.60 2.38 0.89
CA LEU A 58 -6.51 1.36 0.38
C LEU A 58 -6.12 0.90 -1.03
N GLU A 59 -5.64 1.82 -1.88
CA GLU A 59 -5.14 1.45 -3.20
C GLU A 59 -3.84 0.62 -3.12
N ALA A 60 -2.95 0.95 -2.20
CA ALA A 60 -1.74 0.16 -1.95
C ALA A 60 -2.09 -1.25 -1.46
N GLU A 61 -3.06 -1.37 -0.57
CA GLU A 61 -3.57 -2.65 -0.06
C GLU A 61 -4.16 -3.51 -1.19
N LYS A 62 -4.97 -2.90 -2.05
CA LYS A 62 -5.54 -3.56 -3.22
C LYS A 62 -4.46 -4.04 -4.19
N LEU A 63 -3.48 -3.20 -4.49
CA LEU A 63 -2.36 -3.54 -5.36
C LEU A 63 -1.55 -4.72 -4.78
N PHE A 64 -1.31 -4.71 -3.49
CA PHE A 64 -0.63 -5.80 -2.80
C PHE A 64 -1.41 -7.11 -2.92
N GLY A 65 -2.73 -7.07 -2.72
CA GLY A 65 -3.61 -8.22 -2.91
C GLY A 65 -3.57 -8.76 -4.33
N ASP A 66 -3.62 -7.88 -5.32
CA ASP A 66 -3.52 -8.25 -6.73
C ASP A 66 -2.18 -8.93 -7.05
N MET A 67 -1.08 -8.45 -6.47
CA MET A 67 0.24 -9.05 -6.65
C MET A 67 0.35 -10.41 -5.97
N LEU A 68 -0.18 -10.58 -4.77
CA LEU A 68 -0.18 -11.86 -4.06
C LEU A 68 -0.96 -12.94 -4.82
N ASN A 69 -2.02 -12.54 -5.51
CA ASN A 69 -2.87 -13.45 -6.29
C ASN A 69 -2.37 -13.63 -7.74
N ASN A 70 -1.28 -12.97 -8.10
CA ASN A 70 -0.72 -13.10 -9.44
C ASN A 70 -0.01 -14.44 -9.60
N VAL A 71 -0.36 -15.17 -10.66
CA VAL A 71 0.19 -16.50 -10.97
C VAL A 71 1.72 -16.50 -11.07
N PHE A 72 2.33 -15.39 -11.52
CA PHE A 72 3.78 -15.27 -11.68
C PHE A 72 4.54 -15.17 -10.35
N PHE A 73 3.85 -14.84 -9.26
CA PHE A 73 4.42 -14.73 -7.92
C PHE A 73 4.00 -15.85 -6.98
N ARG A 74 3.37 -16.91 -7.49
CA ARG A 74 2.78 -17.97 -6.67
C ARG A 74 3.77 -18.60 -5.68
N GLU A 75 5.03 -18.76 -6.09
CA GLU A 75 6.10 -19.34 -5.27
C GLU A 75 7.15 -18.32 -4.84
N THR A 76 6.92 -17.04 -5.12
CA THR A 76 7.88 -15.98 -4.82
C THR A 76 7.62 -15.43 -3.42
N PRO A 77 8.62 -15.36 -2.53
CA PRO A 77 8.45 -14.76 -1.22
C PRO A 77 8.26 -13.25 -1.35
N PHE A 78 7.39 -12.70 -0.50
CA PHE A 78 7.12 -11.28 -0.39
C PHE A 78 7.72 -10.73 0.91
N ILE A 79 8.39 -9.59 0.80
CA ILE A 79 8.88 -8.83 1.93
C ILE A 79 8.12 -7.51 1.95
N VAL A 80 7.36 -7.24 3.00
CA VAL A 80 6.59 -6.01 3.14
C VAL A 80 7.31 -5.07 4.08
N PHE A 81 7.57 -3.85 3.62
CA PHE A 81 8.12 -2.77 4.43
C PHE A 81 7.08 -1.71 4.72
N PHE A 82 6.82 -1.49 5.99
CA PHE A 82 6.03 -0.36 6.46
C PHE A 82 6.95 0.83 6.69
N ASN A 83 6.95 1.74 5.74
CA ASN A 83 7.84 2.90 5.71
C ASN A 83 7.18 4.13 6.35
N LYS A 84 8.01 5.10 6.71
CA LYS A 84 7.59 6.38 7.31
C LYS A 84 6.84 6.20 8.64
N TRP A 85 7.33 5.31 9.47
CA TRP A 85 6.76 5.03 10.78
C TRP A 85 6.70 6.27 11.68
N ASP A 86 7.77 7.05 11.70
CA ASP A 86 7.89 8.30 12.44
C ASP A 86 6.80 9.33 12.07
N LEU A 87 6.60 9.54 10.78
CA LEU A 87 5.55 10.43 10.27
C LEU A 87 4.15 9.88 10.56
N PHE A 88 3.98 8.58 10.49
CA PHE A 88 2.74 7.91 10.83
C PHE A 88 2.37 8.10 12.29
N GLN A 89 3.31 7.92 13.20
CA GLN A 89 3.13 8.17 14.63
C GLN A 89 2.68 9.60 14.91
N ASP A 90 3.34 10.58 14.30
CA ASP A 90 3.00 11.98 14.47
C ASP A 90 1.60 12.31 13.94
N LYS A 91 1.25 11.77 12.77
CA LYS A 91 -0.08 11.96 12.18
C LYS A 91 -1.21 11.36 13.01
N LEU A 92 -1.01 10.20 13.63
CA LEU A 92 -2.03 9.56 14.47
C LEU A 92 -2.46 10.42 15.65
N LYS A 93 -1.64 11.35 16.09
CA LYS A 93 -1.96 12.30 17.17
C LYS A 93 -3.02 13.32 16.73
N GLU A 94 -3.06 13.65 15.45
CA GLU A 94 -3.91 14.71 14.90
C GLU A 94 -5.06 14.14 14.04
N VAL A 95 -4.79 13.11 13.27
CA VAL A 95 -5.72 12.54 12.29
C VAL A 95 -6.04 11.08 12.66
N PRO A 96 -7.31 10.76 12.93
CA PRO A 96 -7.69 9.38 13.31
C PRO A 96 -7.53 8.41 12.13
N LEU A 97 -7.22 7.16 12.44
CA LEU A 97 -7.08 6.09 11.44
C LEU A 97 -8.38 5.83 10.66
N THR A 98 -9.51 6.24 11.19
CA THR A 98 -10.83 6.15 10.53
C THR A 98 -10.94 6.93 9.22
N GLU A 99 -10.01 7.82 8.93
CA GLU A 99 -9.91 8.47 7.61
C GLU A 99 -9.66 7.45 6.49
N ALA A 100 -8.88 6.41 6.75
CA ALA A 100 -8.63 5.33 5.80
C ALA A 100 -9.59 4.15 6.01
N TYR A 101 -9.78 3.78 7.26
CA TYR A 101 -10.53 2.59 7.67
C TYR A 101 -11.74 2.99 8.50
N LYS A 102 -12.85 3.27 7.84
CA LYS A 102 -14.10 3.74 8.47
C LYS A 102 -14.67 2.77 9.53
N GLU A 103 -14.37 1.50 9.39
CA GLU A 103 -14.79 0.45 10.32
C GLU A 103 -13.87 0.31 11.52
N TYR A 104 -12.74 1.02 11.53
CA TYR A 104 -11.82 0.98 12.65
C TYR A 104 -12.43 1.65 13.87
N THR A 105 -12.53 0.89 14.95
CA THR A 105 -12.97 1.41 16.24
C THR A 105 -11.79 1.43 17.20
N VAL A 106 -11.50 2.61 17.75
CA VAL A 106 -10.47 2.73 18.77
C VAL A 106 -10.95 1.99 20.04
N PRO A 107 -10.19 1.04 20.57
CA PRO A 107 -10.55 0.38 21.83
C PRO A 107 -10.74 1.41 22.96
N LYS A 108 -11.75 1.19 23.81
CA LYS A 108 -12.10 2.15 24.87
C LYS A 108 -10.97 2.44 25.85
N ASP A 109 -10.01 1.52 25.93
CA ASP A 109 -8.86 1.62 26.86
C ASP A 109 -7.64 2.30 26.22
N ALA A 110 -7.71 2.63 24.92
CA ALA A 110 -6.61 3.23 24.17
C ALA A 110 -6.58 4.75 24.33
N ASN A 111 -6.41 5.22 25.55
CA ASN A 111 -6.32 6.65 25.84
C ASN A 111 -4.89 7.22 25.72
N ASN A 112 -3.93 6.40 25.31
CA ASN A 112 -2.56 6.83 25.11
C ASN A 112 -2.12 6.59 23.65
N ASP A 113 -1.11 7.31 23.20
CA ASP A 113 -0.60 7.22 21.85
C ASP A 113 0.01 5.85 21.54
N GLU A 114 0.62 5.19 22.51
CA GLU A 114 1.17 3.85 22.37
C GLU A 114 0.11 2.81 22.02
N ALA A 115 -1.06 2.89 22.68
CA ALA A 115 -2.15 1.97 22.37
C ALA A 115 -2.70 2.17 20.96
N LYS A 116 -2.76 3.40 20.48
CA LYS A 116 -3.17 3.71 19.10
C LYS A 116 -2.21 3.13 18.07
N GLU A 117 -0.92 3.26 18.30
CA GLU A 117 0.12 2.70 17.43
C GLU A 117 0.06 1.17 17.39
N LYS A 118 -0.08 0.53 18.52
CA LYS A 118 -0.16 -0.92 18.62
C LYS A 118 -1.36 -1.51 17.87
N HIS A 119 -2.51 -0.83 17.90
CA HIS A 119 -3.72 -1.27 17.22
C HIS A 119 -3.75 -0.91 15.73
N ALA A 120 -2.95 0.05 15.28
CA ALA A 120 -2.83 0.43 13.87
C ALA A 120 -2.01 -0.57 13.03
N LEU A 121 -1.22 -1.41 13.66
CA LEU A 121 -0.44 -2.46 13.01
C LEU A 121 -1.13 -3.81 13.13
#